data_0a43540180d9642cc32887a2fdaf99bb
#
_entry.id   0a43540180d9642cc32887a2fdaf99bb
#
_cell.length_a   1.000
_cell.length_b   1.000
_cell.length_c   1.000
_cell.angle_alpha   90.00
_cell.angle_beta   90.00
_cell.angle_gamma   90.00
#
_symmetry.space_group_name_H-M   'P 1'
#
loop_
_entity.id
_entity.type
_entity.pdbx_description
1 polymer ?
#
loop_
_entity_poly.entity_id
_entity_poly.type
_entity_poly.pdbx_seq_one_letter_code
_entity_poly.pdbx_strand_id
1 'polypeptide(L)'
;AYIDKDDETLRRKLSTGLADILGLDAEDIYKRTEGTSYYDVLKTKVETDVKDRLVQFIEENDLGNTIQLQEDYKRYYPFGSFASTILGFTGTDGQGLAGLEAYYDEYLSGTAGRLVTAKNAVGTDMPFQYEQKVEAQDGYNLVLTIDEVVQHYLEQALEEGVENNKVENRATG
;
A
#
# COMPACT_ATOMS: atom_id res chain seq x y z
N ALA A 1 -4.89 20.05 3.15
CA ALA A 1 -5.22 20.77 4.38
C ALA A 1 -4.02 21.56 4.86
N TYR A 2 -4.23 22.73 5.38
CA TYR A 2 -3.15 23.64 5.80
C TYR A 2 -2.94 23.44 7.31
N ILE A 3 -1.77 22.95 7.70
CA ILE A 3 -1.34 23.00 9.10
C ILE A 3 -0.83 24.43 9.34
N ASP A 4 -1.41 25.12 10.32
CA ASP A 4 -0.88 26.40 10.75
C ASP A 4 0.54 26.18 11.28
N LYS A 5 1.53 26.73 10.58
CA LYS A 5 2.95 26.57 10.91
C LYS A 5 3.32 27.25 12.22
N ASP A 6 2.53 28.23 12.65
CA ASP A 6 2.74 28.97 13.87
C ASP A 6 2.18 28.24 15.09
N ASP A 7 1.32 27.22 14.90
CA ASP A 7 0.82 26.38 16.00
C ASP A 7 1.79 25.19 16.27
N GLU A 8 2.83 25.49 17.00
CA GLU A 8 3.82 24.50 17.42
C GLU A 8 3.21 23.37 18.27
N THR A 9 2.20 23.69 19.08
CA THR A 9 1.53 22.72 19.97
C THR A 9 0.79 21.68 19.15
N LEU A 10 0.02 22.12 18.15
CA LEU A 10 -0.68 21.23 17.21
C LEU A 10 0.30 20.37 16.42
N ARG A 11 1.38 20.96 15.92
CA ARG A 11 2.41 20.25 15.14
C ARG A 11 3.09 19.16 15.98
N ARG A 12 3.46 19.44 17.23
CA ARG A 12 4.05 18.44 18.14
C ARG A 12 3.07 17.33 18.47
N LYS A 13 1.81 17.68 18.77
CA LYS A 13 0.76 16.70 19.05
C LYS A 13 0.55 15.76 17.86
N LEU A 14 0.46 16.32 16.64
CA LEU A 14 0.35 15.56 15.41
C LEU A 14 1.54 14.61 15.20
N SER A 15 2.75 15.16 15.30
CA SER A 15 3.97 14.39 15.04
C SER A 15 4.13 13.24 16.02
N THR A 16 3.88 13.46 17.30
CA THR A 16 3.97 12.43 18.34
C THR A 16 2.88 11.35 18.16
N GLY A 17 1.63 11.77 17.95
CA GLY A 17 0.51 10.83 17.80
C GLY A 17 0.64 9.98 16.54
N LEU A 18 1.01 10.59 15.41
CA LEU A 18 1.22 9.86 14.16
C LEU A 18 2.45 8.94 14.23
N ALA A 19 3.52 9.36 14.89
CA ALA A 19 4.71 8.55 15.09
C ALA A 19 4.39 7.26 15.86
N ASP A 20 3.65 7.39 16.95
CA ASP A 20 3.23 6.24 17.78
C ASP A 20 2.35 5.26 17.01
N ILE A 21 1.36 5.78 16.26
CA ILE A 21 0.42 4.94 15.50
C ILE A 21 1.09 4.27 14.29
N LEU A 22 1.90 5.03 13.55
CA LEU A 22 2.51 4.58 12.29
C LEU A 22 3.85 3.86 12.49
N GLY A 23 4.45 3.92 13.68
CA GLY A 23 5.79 3.41 13.94
C GLY A 23 6.87 4.19 13.18
N LEU A 24 6.74 5.52 13.13
CA LEU A 24 7.68 6.44 12.48
C LEU A 24 8.40 7.30 13.53
N ASP A 25 9.44 8.01 13.10
CA ASP A 25 10.12 8.98 13.95
C ASP A 25 9.31 10.28 14.06
N ALA A 26 9.05 10.73 15.29
CA ALA A 26 8.26 11.94 15.55
C ALA A 26 8.94 13.21 15.05
N GLU A 27 10.26 13.28 15.13
CA GLU A 27 11.02 14.44 14.70
C GLU A 27 11.06 14.57 13.18
N ASP A 28 11.09 13.43 12.48
CA ASP A 28 10.98 13.42 11.02
C ASP A 28 9.60 13.90 10.55
N ILE A 29 8.52 13.45 11.20
CA ILE A 29 7.17 13.95 10.91
C ILE A 29 7.08 15.43 11.23
N TYR A 30 7.63 15.86 12.36
CA TYR A 30 7.63 17.27 12.76
C TYR A 30 8.33 18.17 11.72
N LYS A 31 9.52 17.77 11.24
CA LYS A 31 10.23 18.49 10.17
C LYS A 31 9.42 18.58 8.87
N ARG A 32 8.69 17.51 8.52
CA ARG A 32 7.81 17.52 7.34
C ARG A 32 6.69 18.56 7.46
N THR A 33 6.19 18.83 8.66
CA THR A 33 5.18 19.88 8.88
C THR A 33 5.72 21.31 8.66
N GLU A 34 7.05 21.51 8.62
CA GLU A 34 7.70 22.78 8.28
C GLU A 34 7.81 23.02 6.78
N GLY A 35 7.68 21.97 5.99
CA GLY A 35 7.77 22.03 4.53
C GLY A 35 6.75 22.98 3.89
N THR A 36 6.99 23.38 2.67
CA THR A 36 6.08 24.21 1.86
C THR A 36 5.14 23.39 1.00
N SER A 37 5.24 22.07 1.05
CA SER A 37 4.39 21.15 0.28
C SER A 37 2.96 21.16 0.82
N TYR A 38 1.99 21.21 -0.08
CA TYR A 38 0.57 21.07 0.27
C TYR A 38 0.17 19.62 0.56
N TYR A 39 1.01 18.66 0.19
CA TYR A 39 0.74 17.24 0.32
C TYR A 39 2.04 16.48 0.56
N ASP A 40 2.05 15.63 1.58
CA ASP A 40 3.16 14.72 1.86
C ASP A 40 2.64 13.34 2.27
N VAL A 41 3.19 12.29 1.70
CA VAL A 41 2.83 10.91 2.00
C VAL A 41 3.68 10.43 3.16
N LEU A 42 3.06 10.20 4.31
CA LEU A 42 3.75 9.72 5.50
C LEU A 42 4.02 8.22 5.45
N LYS A 43 3.02 7.43 5.06
CA LYS A 43 3.13 5.98 4.98
C LYS A 43 2.13 5.42 3.97
N THR A 44 2.55 4.43 3.20
CA THR A 44 1.71 3.67 2.27
C THR A 44 1.43 2.28 2.82
N LYS A 45 0.42 1.60 2.29
CA LYS A 45 0.08 0.19 2.60
C LYS A 45 -0.10 -0.09 4.09
N VAL A 46 -0.80 0.83 4.77
CA VAL A 46 -1.11 0.75 6.20
C VAL A 46 -2.12 -0.37 6.44
N GLU A 47 -1.88 -1.22 7.43
CA GLU A 47 -2.78 -2.31 7.82
C GLU A 47 -4.09 -1.77 8.42
N THR A 48 -5.15 -2.59 8.39
CA THR A 48 -6.50 -2.17 8.79
C THR A 48 -6.59 -1.74 10.26
N ASP A 49 -5.90 -2.45 11.15
CA ASP A 49 -5.85 -2.13 12.58
C ASP A 49 -5.17 -0.78 12.85
N VAL A 50 -4.09 -0.47 12.11
CA VAL A 50 -3.41 0.82 12.18
C VAL A 50 -4.30 1.93 11.58
N LYS A 51 -5.00 1.64 10.48
CA LYS A 51 -5.98 2.57 9.89
C LYS A 51 -7.07 2.92 10.90
N ASP A 52 -7.64 1.94 11.61
CA ASP A 52 -8.72 2.18 12.58
C ASP A 52 -8.23 3.07 13.75
N ARG A 53 -7.01 2.85 14.22
CA ARG A 53 -6.36 3.75 15.21
C ARG A 53 -6.14 5.16 14.66
N LEU A 54 -5.77 5.29 13.39
CA LEU A 54 -5.63 6.60 12.74
C LEU A 54 -6.97 7.33 12.62
N VAL A 55 -8.05 6.63 12.24
CA VAL A 55 -9.39 7.22 12.16
C VAL A 55 -9.82 7.75 13.52
N GLN A 56 -9.65 6.96 14.57
CA GLN A 56 -9.94 7.39 15.93
C GLN A 56 -9.11 8.62 16.34
N PHE A 57 -7.81 8.62 16.06
CA PHE A 57 -6.93 9.75 16.34
C PHE A 57 -7.34 11.03 15.59
N ILE A 58 -7.72 10.90 14.32
CA ILE A 58 -8.20 12.00 13.49
C ILE A 58 -9.49 12.60 14.07
N GLU A 59 -10.45 11.75 14.46
CA GLU A 59 -11.73 12.19 15.05
C GLU A 59 -11.54 12.85 16.41
N GLU A 60 -10.78 12.25 17.31
CA GLU A 60 -10.52 12.77 18.67
C GLU A 60 -9.80 14.14 18.67
N ASN A 61 -9.09 14.46 17.60
CA ASN A 61 -8.29 15.69 17.50
C ASN A 61 -8.80 16.66 16.42
N ASP A 62 -9.95 16.39 15.79
CA ASP A 62 -10.54 17.22 14.72
C ASP A 62 -9.58 17.48 13.54
N LEU A 63 -8.88 16.44 13.12
CA LEU A 63 -7.81 16.51 12.12
C LEU A 63 -8.26 16.10 10.70
N GLY A 64 -9.55 15.89 10.47
CA GLY A 64 -10.08 15.44 9.18
C GLY A 64 -9.72 16.30 7.99
N ASN A 65 -9.47 17.60 8.21
CA ASN A 65 -8.99 18.50 7.17
C ASN A 65 -7.47 18.46 6.96
N THR A 66 -6.73 17.88 7.90
CA THR A 66 -5.26 17.88 7.90
C THR A 66 -4.69 16.53 7.46
N ILE A 67 -5.30 15.44 7.88
CA ILE A 67 -4.86 14.08 7.57
C ILE A 67 -5.90 13.44 6.65
N GLN A 68 -5.43 12.91 5.52
CA GLN A 68 -6.28 12.19 4.59
C GLN A 68 -5.81 10.74 4.48
N LEU A 69 -6.75 9.82 4.55
CA LEU A 69 -6.55 8.40 4.29
C LEU A 69 -7.02 8.11 2.87
N GLN A 70 -6.16 7.51 2.09
CA GLN A 70 -6.48 7.06 0.74
C GLN A 70 -6.48 5.54 0.72
N GLU A 71 -7.45 4.95 0.07
CA GLU A 71 -7.52 3.52 -0.14
C GLU A 71 -6.36 3.07 -1.03
N ASP A 72 -5.68 2.01 -0.61
CA ASP A 72 -4.54 1.43 -1.32
C ASP A 72 -4.62 -0.11 -1.24
N TYR A 73 -4.00 -0.79 -2.17
CA TYR A 73 -4.01 -2.24 -2.26
C TYR A 73 -2.64 -2.81 -1.90
N LYS A 74 -2.65 -3.88 -1.10
CA LYS A 74 -1.45 -4.60 -0.71
C LYS A 74 -1.54 -6.05 -1.16
N ARG A 75 -0.54 -6.49 -1.93
CA ARG A 75 -0.42 -7.91 -2.26
C ARG A 75 0.02 -8.68 -1.02
N TYR A 76 -0.65 -9.78 -0.74
CA TYR A 76 -0.37 -10.66 0.38
C TYR A 76 -0.07 -12.06 -0.12
N TYR A 77 1.00 -12.67 0.40
CA TYR A 77 1.44 -14.02 0.08
C TYR A 77 1.29 -14.90 1.33
N PRO A 78 0.18 -15.61 1.51
CA PRO A 78 -0.14 -16.32 2.75
C PRO A 78 0.85 -17.45 3.08
N PHE A 79 1.46 -18.04 2.06
CA PHE A 79 2.41 -19.13 2.21
C PHE A 79 3.90 -18.70 2.06
N GLY A 80 4.17 -17.42 2.23
CA GLY A 80 5.55 -16.89 2.20
C GLY A 80 6.25 -17.10 0.86
N SER A 81 7.35 -17.89 0.88
CA SER A 81 8.18 -18.18 -0.31
C SER A 81 7.65 -19.29 -1.21
N PHE A 82 6.55 -19.94 -0.84
CA PHE A 82 5.95 -21.04 -1.59
C PHE A 82 5.76 -20.70 -3.06
N ALA A 83 6.25 -21.54 -3.96
CA ALA A 83 6.21 -21.37 -5.42
C ALA A 83 6.64 -19.97 -5.91
N SER A 84 7.47 -19.26 -5.13
CA SER A 84 7.84 -17.87 -5.39
C SER A 84 8.45 -17.62 -6.77
N THR A 85 9.23 -18.56 -7.28
CA THR A 85 9.82 -18.48 -8.63
C THR A 85 8.78 -18.52 -9.73
N ILE A 86 7.68 -19.25 -9.52
CA ILE A 86 6.58 -19.38 -10.47
C ILE A 86 5.60 -18.22 -10.31
N LEU A 87 5.15 -17.98 -9.08
CA LEU A 87 4.20 -16.92 -8.78
C LEU A 87 4.77 -15.54 -9.09
N GLY A 88 6.03 -15.31 -8.71
CA GLY A 88 6.66 -14.02 -8.84
C GLY A 88 6.24 -13.06 -7.72
N PHE A 89 6.35 -11.76 -8.00
CA PHE A 89 6.02 -10.71 -7.04
C PHE A 89 5.59 -9.42 -7.74
N THR A 90 4.92 -8.56 -6.97
CA THR A 90 4.49 -7.23 -7.42
C THR A 90 5.37 -6.13 -6.84
N GLY A 91 5.46 -5.01 -7.53
CA GLY A 91 6.09 -3.79 -7.04
C GLY A 91 5.26 -3.04 -6.00
N THR A 92 5.78 -1.90 -5.57
CA THR A 92 5.11 -1.03 -4.58
C THR A 92 3.80 -0.44 -5.09
N ASP A 93 3.68 -0.27 -6.38
CA ASP A 93 2.51 0.24 -7.11
C ASP A 93 1.52 -0.85 -7.53
N GLY A 94 1.77 -2.11 -7.12
CA GLY A 94 0.93 -3.26 -7.44
C GLY A 94 1.23 -3.92 -8.78
N GLN A 95 2.09 -3.35 -9.62
CA GLN A 95 2.48 -3.91 -10.91
C GLN A 95 3.24 -5.23 -10.74
N GLY A 96 2.90 -6.24 -11.53
CA GLY A 96 3.63 -7.51 -11.57
C GLY A 96 5.04 -7.34 -12.14
N LEU A 97 6.07 -7.78 -11.40
CA LEU A 97 7.48 -7.62 -11.78
C LEU A 97 8.14 -8.93 -12.20
N ALA A 98 7.64 -10.06 -11.77
CA ALA A 98 8.18 -11.37 -12.11
C ALA A 98 7.09 -12.46 -12.12
N GLY A 99 7.40 -13.62 -12.71
CA GLY A 99 6.56 -14.82 -12.70
C GLY A 99 5.18 -14.62 -13.30
N LEU A 100 4.20 -15.30 -12.75
CA LEU A 100 2.80 -15.21 -13.17
C LEU A 100 2.20 -13.84 -12.87
N GLU A 101 2.62 -13.15 -11.80
CA GLU A 101 2.20 -11.79 -11.51
C GLU A 101 2.54 -10.83 -12.68
N ALA A 102 3.74 -10.93 -13.25
CA ALA A 102 4.12 -10.12 -14.39
C ALA A 102 3.45 -10.59 -15.71
N TYR A 103 3.32 -11.88 -15.90
CA TYR A 103 2.76 -12.42 -17.14
C TYR A 103 1.27 -12.11 -17.31
N TYR A 104 0.53 -12.12 -16.20
CA TYR A 104 -0.92 -11.86 -16.17
C TYR A 104 -1.27 -10.49 -15.56
N ASP A 105 -0.32 -9.58 -15.45
CA ASP A 105 -0.53 -8.26 -14.83
C ASP A 105 -1.72 -7.50 -15.41
N GLU A 106 -1.88 -7.49 -16.72
CA GLU A 106 -3.01 -6.87 -17.43
C GLU A 106 -4.39 -7.41 -16.98
N TYR A 107 -4.45 -8.68 -16.60
CA TYR A 107 -5.69 -9.33 -16.15
C TYR A 107 -5.90 -9.20 -14.65
N LEU A 108 -4.82 -9.17 -13.88
CA LEU A 108 -4.86 -9.17 -12.42
C LEU A 108 -5.03 -7.76 -11.82
N SER A 109 -4.53 -6.73 -12.51
CA SER A 109 -4.49 -5.36 -11.97
C SER A 109 -5.84 -4.66 -11.94
N GLY A 110 -6.83 -5.09 -12.73
CA GLY A 110 -8.12 -4.40 -12.83
C GLY A 110 -8.01 -2.99 -13.41
N THR A 111 -9.01 -2.17 -13.15
CA THR A 111 -9.04 -0.78 -13.60
C THR A 111 -9.35 0.14 -12.44
N ALA A 112 -8.45 1.08 -12.15
CA ALA A 112 -8.65 2.06 -11.10
C ALA A 112 -9.86 2.96 -11.37
N GLY A 113 -10.69 3.15 -10.35
CA GLY A 113 -11.76 4.13 -10.38
C GLY A 113 -11.20 5.56 -10.43
N ARG A 114 -11.99 6.48 -10.95
CA ARG A 114 -11.62 7.90 -10.94
C ARG A 114 -12.84 8.77 -10.66
N LEU A 115 -12.61 9.82 -9.89
CA LEU A 115 -13.58 10.86 -9.65
C LEU A 115 -13.15 12.10 -10.45
N VAL A 116 -13.99 12.51 -11.41
CA VAL A 116 -13.76 13.72 -12.16
C VAL A 116 -14.66 14.83 -11.56
N THR A 117 -14.03 15.77 -10.86
CA THR A 117 -14.71 16.94 -10.29
C THR A 117 -14.32 18.19 -11.09
N ALA A 118 -15.29 19.02 -11.45
CA ALA A 118 -15.01 20.32 -12.05
C ALA A 118 -14.75 21.35 -10.95
N LYS A 119 -13.57 21.98 -10.97
CA LYS A 119 -13.21 23.09 -10.09
C LYS A 119 -13.20 24.40 -10.89
N ASN A 120 -13.56 25.50 -10.24
CA ASN A 120 -13.41 26.82 -10.85
C ASN A 120 -11.94 27.26 -10.87
N ALA A 121 -11.65 28.40 -11.53
CA ALA A 121 -10.29 28.94 -11.65
C ALA A 121 -9.64 29.33 -10.30
N VAL A 122 -10.40 29.37 -9.21
CA VAL A 122 -9.95 29.67 -7.85
C VAL A 122 -9.77 28.37 -7.03
N GLY A 123 -10.07 27.19 -7.60
CA GLY A 123 -9.90 25.89 -6.95
C GLY A 123 -11.03 25.48 -6.00
N THR A 124 -12.13 26.27 -5.92
CA THR A 124 -13.33 25.92 -5.15
C THR A 124 -14.31 25.09 -5.98
N ASP A 125 -15.02 24.18 -5.32
CA ASP A 125 -16.01 23.32 -5.97
C ASP A 125 -17.18 24.16 -6.52
N MET A 126 -17.64 23.85 -7.72
CA MET A 126 -18.77 24.56 -8.34
C MET A 126 -20.10 24.05 -7.78
N PRO A 127 -21.09 24.92 -7.48
CA PRO A 127 -22.35 24.55 -6.84
C PRO A 127 -23.32 23.72 -7.71
N PHE A 128 -23.00 23.46 -8.98
CA PHE A 128 -23.75 22.57 -9.87
C PHE A 128 -22.79 21.66 -10.60
N GLN A 129 -22.46 20.55 -9.95
CA GLN A 129 -21.38 19.70 -10.41
C GLN A 129 -21.85 18.55 -11.29
N TYR A 130 -21.15 18.37 -12.39
CA TYR A 130 -21.00 17.08 -13.01
C TYR A 130 -19.89 16.32 -12.26
N GLU A 131 -20.25 15.61 -11.20
CA GLU A 131 -19.38 14.57 -10.66
C GLU A 131 -19.56 13.32 -11.53
N GLN A 132 -18.58 13.01 -12.33
CA GLN A 132 -18.53 11.74 -13.01
C GLN A 132 -17.65 10.79 -12.21
N LYS A 133 -18.29 9.92 -11.43
CA LYS A 133 -17.63 8.83 -10.74
C LYS A 133 -17.54 7.64 -11.70
N VAL A 134 -16.33 7.25 -12.06
CA VAL A 134 -16.05 5.98 -12.72
C VAL A 134 -15.65 5.01 -11.61
N GLU A 135 -16.42 3.96 -11.42
CA GLU A 135 -16.12 2.96 -10.38
C GLU A 135 -14.90 2.13 -10.75
N ALA A 136 -14.14 1.72 -9.73
CA ALA A 136 -13.05 0.77 -9.90
C ALA A 136 -13.61 -0.59 -10.37
N GLN A 137 -12.88 -1.28 -11.19
CA GLN A 137 -13.17 -2.66 -11.59
C GLN A 137 -12.05 -3.57 -11.10
N ASP A 138 -12.41 -4.56 -10.31
CA ASP A 138 -11.46 -5.54 -9.80
C ASP A 138 -10.85 -6.35 -10.95
N GLY A 139 -9.60 -6.76 -10.78
CA GLY A 139 -8.94 -7.68 -11.69
C GLY A 139 -9.53 -9.10 -11.62
N TYR A 140 -9.10 -9.94 -12.52
CA TYR A 140 -9.54 -11.34 -12.57
C TYR A 140 -8.78 -12.20 -11.56
N ASN A 141 -9.38 -13.31 -11.17
CA ASN A 141 -8.73 -14.34 -10.37
C ASN A 141 -8.04 -15.36 -11.31
N LEU A 142 -6.80 -15.69 -11.01
CA LEU A 142 -6.05 -16.74 -11.70
C LEU A 142 -6.09 -18.01 -10.87
N VAL A 143 -6.65 -19.08 -11.43
CA VAL A 143 -6.68 -20.40 -10.80
C VAL A 143 -5.58 -21.26 -11.40
N LEU A 144 -4.65 -21.69 -10.57
CA LEU A 144 -3.49 -22.50 -10.97
C LEU A 144 -3.80 -23.99 -10.81
N THR A 145 -3.11 -24.81 -11.62
CA THR A 145 -3.14 -26.27 -11.51
C THR A 145 -2.03 -26.84 -10.64
N ILE A 146 -1.32 -25.97 -9.91
CA ILE A 146 -0.27 -26.40 -8.98
C ILE A 146 -0.95 -27.08 -7.79
N ASP A 147 -0.51 -28.31 -7.48
CA ASP A 147 -0.91 -29.00 -6.28
C ASP A 147 -0.01 -28.53 -5.12
N GLU A 148 -0.64 -27.94 -4.11
CA GLU A 148 0.06 -27.34 -2.97
C GLU A 148 0.91 -28.38 -2.21
N VAL A 149 0.38 -29.59 -2.04
CA VAL A 149 1.06 -30.65 -1.29
C VAL A 149 2.28 -31.15 -2.04
N VAL A 150 2.13 -31.40 -3.35
CA VAL A 150 3.24 -31.86 -4.20
C VAL A 150 4.33 -30.79 -4.28
N GLN A 151 3.94 -29.54 -4.46
CA GLN A 151 4.88 -28.41 -4.52
C GLN A 151 5.64 -28.24 -3.20
N HIS A 152 4.98 -28.35 -2.07
CA HIS A 152 5.61 -28.26 -0.76
C HIS A 152 6.70 -29.34 -0.55
N TYR A 153 6.38 -30.61 -0.85
CA TYR A 153 7.35 -31.68 -0.75
C TYR A 153 8.52 -31.53 -1.73
N LEU A 154 8.26 -31.02 -2.91
CA LEU A 154 9.30 -30.75 -3.89
C LEU A 154 10.26 -29.65 -3.39
N GLU A 155 9.74 -28.57 -2.86
CA GLU A 155 10.54 -27.48 -2.28
C GLU A 155 11.38 -27.96 -1.10
N GLN A 156 10.78 -28.72 -0.19
CA GLN A 156 11.50 -29.31 0.93
C GLN A 156 12.64 -30.23 0.47
N ALA A 157 12.39 -31.12 -0.49
CA ALA A 157 13.41 -32.02 -1.02
C ALA A 157 14.54 -31.25 -1.73
N LEU A 158 14.23 -30.16 -2.42
CA LEU A 158 15.22 -29.28 -3.05
C LEU A 158 16.07 -28.56 -2.00
N GLU A 159 15.46 -28.01 -0.96
CA GLU A 159 16.14 -27.33 0.14
C GLU A 159 17.12 -28.29 0.86
N GLU A 160 16.65 -29.46 1.24
CA GLU A 160 17.50 -30.52 1.82
C GLU A 160 18.64 -30.92 0.87
N GLY A 161 18.36 -31.03 -0.44
CA GLY A 161 19.35 -31.34 -1.45
C GLY A 161 20.42 -30.27 -1.60
N VAL A 162 20.03 -29.01 -1.56
CA VAL A 162 20.94 -27.85 -1.61
C VAL A 162 21.84 -27.79 -0.38
N GLU A 163 21.26 -27.96 0.80
CA GLU A 163 22.02 -27.93 2.07
C GLU A 163 23.01 -29.08 2.18
N ASN A 164 22.54 -30.31 1.93
CA ASN A 164 23.37 -31.51 2.07
C ASN A 164 24.53 -31.57 1.08
N ASN A 165 24.35 -31.03 -0.13
CA ASN A 165 25.36 -31.05 -1.18
C ASN A 165 26.11 -29.71 -1.34
N LYS A 166 25.84 -28.74 -0.47
CA LYS A 166 26.45 -27.38 -0.51
C LYS A 166 26.39 -26.74 -1.90
N VAL A 167 25.22 -26.80 -2.51
CA VAL A 167 24.99 -26.23 -3.85
C VAL A 167 25.04 -24.70 -3.79
N GLU A 168 25.96 -24.08 -4.54
CA GLU A 168 26.20 -22.64 -4.47
C GLU A 168 25.33 -21.80 -5.39
N ASN A 169 24.68 -22.40 -6.41
CA ASN A 169 23.98 -21.62 -7.42
C ASN A 169 22.48 -21.92 -7.53
N ARG A 170 22.10 -23.06 -8.10
CA ARG A 170 20.68 -23.37 -8.40
C ARG A 170 20.39 -24.85 -8.26
N ALA A 171 19.18 -25.15 -7.79
CA ALA A 171 18.58 -26.48 -7.85
C ALA A 171 17.20 -26.35 -8.52
N THR A 172 16.82 -27.35 -9.31
CA THR A 172 15.51 -27.46 -9.95
C THR A 172 14.98 -28.88 -9.81
N GLY A 173 13.68 -29.01 -9.65
CA GLY A 173 12.98 -30.28 -9.56
C GLY A 173 11.64 -30.24 -10.28
#